data_1c88d463163eb1c15464f2d7fea87858
#
_entry.id   1c88d463163eb1c15464f2d7fea87858
#
_cell.length_a   1.000
_cell.length_b   1.000
_cell.length_c   1.000
_cell.angle_alpha   90.00
_cell.angle_beta   90.00
_cell.angle_gamma   90.00
#
_symmetry.space_group_name_H-M   'P 1'
#
loop_
_entity.id
_entity.type
_entity.pdbx_description
1 polymer ?
#
loop_
_entity_poly.entity_id
_entity_poly.type
_entity_poly.pdbx_seq_one_letter_code
_entity_poly.pdbx_strand_id
1 'polypeptide(L)'
;MSTHVSLSDASEAAASEGRYARLARLIATDQPVIMDGATGTELIRVRGERPELEDHLWGLTAILEAPADVKAVHRRYIDVGCDVISTDTWGLATALRDGRANLWESTEPIHWMDLARRGVHLAREAAADAGRADEVAVAFSINGDVDTPDGRETIRLLARAFEHDAPDLILVETLTLIRTSTYATVEALLDTGLPVWLSFRRCRHGVCGVYGEHWGGPEGDAFGRAARRFEEMGVGALALNCLPPDHVTGMLAWLRDFTDLPLGVYPNLGYLSAAGWRQEAGVGAEEYAELALRWREEGAQIVGGCCGVGPEQIAAARTALAGTKPGHARPDALLDKDARPISPSEQKRAPATRWADSRGRLMYPLDFPDITVEPGVFAPTQGSFMVWKYLYREGIGAHQRCLDIGCGTGLLTVQLARNGAAHVHGLDISPPAVKNTMTNAFRSGVADRVSAAVQDLYPWVPEERYDVIVASLYQTPVDPFEPVVSHRPLDYWGRGLVDHLMRMLPEALADDGTAYVMQLSIIGERRTTQLLDRLGYQARVVDFGLSEFTELFNEARDQIARVEELSDAYHL
;
A
#
# COMPACT_ATOMS: atom_id res chain seq x y z
N MET A 1 -31.44 56.42 1.20
CA MET A 1 -31.38 55.62 2.44
C MET A 1 -30.24 54.66 2.29
N SER A 2 -29.11 54.99 2.94
CA SER A 2 -27.89 54.20 2.89
C SER A 2 -27.91 53.26 4.12
N THR A 3 -28.04 51.99 3.89
CA THR A 3 -27.96 50.96 4.95
C THR A 3 -26.50 50.71 5.27
N HIS A 4 -26.05 51.28 6.37
CA HIS A 4 -24.78 50.85 6.99
C HIS A 4 -24.96 49.42 7.52
N VAL A 5 -24.36 48.43 6.85
CA VAL A 5 -24.15 47.11 7.42
C VAL A 5 -22.99 47.26 8.43
N SER A 6 -23.25 46.99 9.69
CA SER A 6 -22.29 47.14 10.77
C SER A 6 -21.24 46.02 10.68
N LEU A 7 -19.99 46.33 11.02
CA LEU A 7 -18.88 45.34 11.10
C LEU A 7 -19.13 44.24 12.15
N SER A 8 -20.12 44.43 13.06
CA SER A 8 -20.57 43.42 14.01
C SER A 8 -21.32 42.25 13.36
N ASP A 9 -22.14 42.53 12.32
CA ASP A 9 -22.94 41.49 11.66
C ASP A 9 -22.09 40.55 10.79
N ALA A 10 -20.96 41.06 10.29
CA ALA A 10 -20.00 40.22 9.55
C ALA A 10 -19.19 39.28 10.48
N SER A 11 -18.96 39.71 11.73
CA SER A 11 -18.31 38.92 12.77
C SER A 11 -19.19 37.80 13.35
N GLU A 12 -20.50 38.08 13.53
CA GLU A 12 -21.49 37.09 13.99
C GLU A 12 -21.83 36.02 12.94
N ALA A 13 -21.85 36.39 11.65
CA ALA A 13 -22.03 35.44 10.56
C ALA A 13 -20.84 34.48 10.39
N ALA A 14 -19.63 34.92 10.74
CA ALA A 14 -18.43 34.06 10.74
C ALA A 14 -18.38 33.07 11.91
N ALA A 15 -19.10 33.32 13.00
CA ALA A 15 -19.10 32.48 14.20
C ALA A 15 -19.97 31.22 14.12
N SER A 16 -20.66 30.94 12.99
CA SER A 16 -21.50 29.74 12.78
C SER A 16 -21.06 28.86 11.61
N GLU A 17 -19.94 29.16 10.96
CA GLU A 17 -19.44 28.35 9.85
C GLU A 17 -18.78 27.09 10.39
N GLY A 18 -19.26 25.88 9.98
CA GLY A 18 -18.62 24.62 10.34
C GLY A 18 -17.18 24.52 9.79
N ARG A 19 -16.31 23.80 10.49
CA ARG A 19 -14.86 23.70 10.15
C ARG A 19 -14.61 23.24 8.72
N TYR A 20 -15.38 22.27 8.22
CA TYR A 20 -15.27 21.84 6.82
C TYR A 20 -15.72 22.93 5.83
N ALA A 21 -16.78 23.67 6.15
CA ALA A 21 -17.22 24.79 5.32
C ALA A 21 -16.15 25.90 5.23
N ARG A 22 -15.39 26.11 6.34
CA ARG A 22 -14.22 26.98 6.33
C ARG A 22 -13.15 26.49 5.34
N LEU A 23 -12.83 25.18 5.30
CA LEU A 23 -11.90 24.62 4.32
C LEU A 23 -12.38 24.85 2.89
N ALA A 24 -13.66 24.56 2.61
CA ALA A 24 -14.26 24.77 1.31
C ALA A 24 -14.18 26.25 0.88
N ARG A 25 -14.38 27.19 1.81
CA ARG A 25 -14.24 28.62 1.54
C ARG A 25 -12.78 29.02 1.26
N LEU A 26 -11.81 28.50 2.00
CA LEU A 26 -10.38 28.76 1.72
C LEU A 26 -10.04 28.32 0.28
N ILE A 27 -10.45 27.13 -0.10
CA ILE A 27 -10.26 26.59 -1.45
C ILE A 27 -10.94 27.46 -2.50
N ALA A 28 -12.21 27.80 -2.28
CA ALA A 28 -13.00 28.62 -3.21
C ALA A 28 -12.46 30.06 -3.37
N THR A 29 -11.70 30.55 -2.42
CA THR A 29 -11.06 31.87 -2.45
C THR A 29 -9.56 31.82 -2.80
N ASP A 30 -9.11 30.72 -3.39
CA ASP A 30 -7.72 30.49 -3.79
C ASP A 30 -6.71 30.54 -2.63
N GLN A 31 -7.15 30.41 -1.39
CA GLN A 31 -6.25 30.34 -0.24
C GLN A 31 -5.77 28.90 -0.06
N PRO A 32 -4.49 28.69 0.33
CA PRO A 32 -3.98 27.35 0.58
C PRO A 32 -4.62 26.78 1.86
N VAL A 33 -4.99 25.50 1.79
CA VAL A 33 -5.33 24.69 2.95
C VAL A 33 -4.06 23.97 3.39
N ILE A 34 -3.67 24.14 4.64
CA ILE A 34 -2.47 23.51 5.21
C ILE A 34 -2.91 22.31 6.05
N MET A 35 -2.48 21.13 5.62
CA MET A 35 -2.61 19.89 6.41
C MET A 35 -1.40 19.73 7.35
N ASP A 36 -1.56 18.83 8.29
CA ASP A 36 -0.45 18.37 9.13
C ASP A 36 0.62 17.60 8.33
N GLY A 37 1.63 17.16 9.05
CA GLY A 37 2.66 16.25 8.55
C GLY A 37 2.44 14.83 9.08
N ALA A 38 3.52 14.07 9.15
CA ALA A 38 3.48 12.69 9.59
C ALA A 38 3.14 12.54 11.08
N THR A 39 2.01 11.96 11.40
CA THR A 39 1.65 11.65 12.80
C THR A 39 2.56 10.56 13.35
N GLY A 40 2.72 9.43 12.68
CA GLY A 40 3.52 8.29 13.17
C GLY A 40 5.01 8.61 13.35
N THR A 41 5.69 9.21 12.36
CA THR A 41 7.12 9.54 12.51
C THR A 41 7.35 10.69 13.50
N GLU A 42 6.40 11.59 13.69
CA GLU A 42 6.47 12.65 14.69
C GLU A 42 6.22 12.08 16.10
N LEU A 43 5.37 11.07 16.23
CA LEU A 43 5.15 10.35 17.47
C LEU A 43 6.44 9.70 17.97
N ILE A 44 7.23 9.08 17.08
CA ILE A 44 8.56 8.55 17.41
C ILE A 44 9.45 9.66 17.98
N ARG A 45 9.43 10.88 17.40
CA ARG A 45 10.19 12.03 17.90
C ARG A 45 9.73 12.52 19.27
N VAL A 46 8.42 12.55 19.50
CA VAL A 46 7.83 12.98 20.79
C VAL A 46 8.17 11.99 21.91
N ARG A 47 8.14 10.70 21.59
CA ARG A 47 8.39 9.63 22.56
C ARG A 47 9.89 9.36 22.80
N GLY A 48 10.76 9.90 21.95
CA GLY A 48 12.17 9.53 21.89
C GLY A 48 12.37 8.13 21.28
N GLU A 49 13.60 7.80 20.89
CA GLU A 49 13.94 6.50 20.30
C GLU A 49 13.63 5.36 21.29
N ARG A 50 12.43 4.83 21.21
CA ARG A 50 12.02 3.59 21.87
C ARG A 50 11.68 2.57 20.78
N PRO A 51 12.59 1.61 20.51
CA PRO A 51 12.38 0.59 19.47
C PRO A 51 11.11 -0.24 19.66
N GLU A 52 10.61 -0.36 20.89
CA GLU A 52 9.43 -1.12 21.28
C GLU A 52 8.10 -0.55 20.74
N LEU A 53 8.17 0.58 20.06
CA LEU A 53 7.03 1.32 19.52
C LEU A 53 7.05 1.44 18.01
N GLU A 54 7.91 0.74 17.32
CA GLU A 54 7.85 0.52 15.88
C GLU A 54 6.65 -0.39 15.55
N ASP A 55 5.47 0.18 15.75
CA ASP A 55 4.23 -0.47 15.38
C ASP A 55 3.98 -0.24 13.88
N HIS A 56 3.87 -1.33 13.13
CA HIS A 56 3.45 -1.32 11.72
C HIS A 56 2.06 -0.69 11.51
N LEU A 57 1.32 -0.43 12.57
CA LEU A 57 0.06 0.31 12.58
C LEU A 57 0.25 1.83 12.72
N TRP A 58 1.50 2.31 12.66
CA TRP A 58 1.86 3.73 12.59
C TRP A 58 1.24 4.61 13.66
N GLY A 59 1.26 4.15 14.91
CA GLY A 59 0.81 4.92 16.05
C GLY A 59 -0.60 4.63 16.52
N LEU A 60 -1.37 3.78 15.83
CA LEU A 60 -2.72 3.40 16.25
C LEU A 60 -2.78 2.95 17.72
N THR A 61 -1.77 2.19 18.17
CA THR A 61 -1.65 1.71 19.55
C THR A 61 -1.46 2.84 20.56
N ALA A 62 -0.78 3.90 20.16
CA ALA A 62 -0.49 5.04 21.02
C ALA A 62 -1.77 5.79 21.44
N ILE A 63 -2.85 5.70 20.66
CA ILE A 63 -4.17 6.24 21.05
C ILE A 63 -4.62 5.68 22.41
N LEU A 64 -4.23 4.44 22.73
CA LEU A 64 -4.53 3.79 24.02
C LEU A 64 -3.40 3.94 25.02
N GLU A 65 -2.19 3.61 24.61
CA GLU A 65 -1.06 3.43 25.50
C GLU A 65 -0.40 4.77 25.89
N ALA A 66 -0.47 5.77 24.99
CA ALA A 66 0.16 7.06 25.18
C ALA A 66 -0.67 8.22 24.59
N PRO A 67 -1.95 8.37 24.98
CA PRO A 67 -2.83 9.38 24.41
C PRO A 67 -2.31 10.82 24.58
N ALA A 68 -1.51 11.07 25.62
CA ALA A 68 -0.87 12.37 25.82
C ALA A 68 0.19 12.69 24.75
N ASP A 69 0.91 11.67 24.27
CA ASP A 69 1.91 11.82 23.20
C ASP A 69 1.23 12.07 21.86
N VAL A 70 0.14 11.35 21.55
CA VAL A 70 -0.70 11.57 20.35
C VAL A 70 -1.23 13.01 20.36
N LYS A 71 -1.79 13.45 21.48
CA LYS A 71 -2.29 14.82 21.64
C LYS A 71 -1.15 15.84 21.46
N ALA A 72 0.05 15.55 21.98
CA ALA A 72 1.22 16.42 21.80
C ALA A 72 1.63 16.52 20.32
N VAL A 73 1.56 15.44 19.54
CA VAL A 73 1.81 15.46 18.09
C VAL A 73 0.81 16.38 17.39
N HIS A 74 -0.50 16.19 17.62
CA HIS A 74 -1.52 17.07 17.05
C HIS A 74 -1.29 18.52 17.41
N ARG A 75 -0.97 18.80 18.70
CA ARG A 75 -0.70 20.15 19.18
C ARG A 75 0.43 20.82 18.43
N ARG A 76 1.54 20.13 18.17
CA ARG A 76 2.69 20.68 17.45
C ARG A 76 2.33 21.14 16.03
N TYR A 77 1.46 20.39 15.31
CA TYR A 77 0.99 20.80 14.00
C TYR A 77 -0.03 21.95 14.05
N ILE A 78 -0.90 21.94 15.05
CA ILE A 78 -1.84 23.05 15.28
C ILE A 78 -1.11 24.35 15.58
N ASP A 79 -0.06 24.29 16.40
CA ASP A 79 0.72 25.48 16.80
C ASP A 79 1.47 26.11 15.62
N VAL A 80 1.86 25.35 14.62
CA VAL A 80 2.45 25.88 13.37
C VAL A 80 1.41 26.33 12.35
N GLY A 81 0.12 26.16 12.65
CA GLY A 81 -0.98 26.80 11.93
C GLY A 81 -1.67 25.93 10.90
N CYS A 82 -1.70 24.62 11.06
CA CYS A 82 -2.51 23.76 10.20
C CYS A 82 -4.00 24.14 10.22
N ASP A 83 -4.66 23.98 9.09
CA ASP A 83 -6.11 24.09 8.92
C ASP A 83 -6.82 22.77 9.09
N VAL A 84 -6.10 21.65 8.81
CA VAL A 84 -6.56 20.27 8.93
C VAL A 84 -5.49 19.47 9.68
N ILE A 85 -5.94 18.65 10.63
CA ILE A 85 -5.11 17.61 11.25
C ILE A 85 -5.75 16.24 11.02
N SER A 86 -4.94 15.25 10.74
CA SER A 86 -5.37 13.85 10.57
C SER A 86 -5.28 13.10 11.89
N THR A 87 -6.28 12.25 12.17
CA THR A 87 -6.24 11.38 13.35
C THR A 87 -5.18 10.29 13.18
N ASP A 88 -4.66 9.77 14.30
CA ASP A 88 -3.64 8.70 14.30
C ASP A 88 -4.27 7.31 14.11
N THR A 89 -5.30 7.21 13.25
CA THR A 89 -6.12 6.02 13.02
C THR A 89 -5.87 5.35 11.66
N TRP A 90 -4.82 5.77 10.95
CA TRP A 90 -4.48 5.25 9.63
C TRP A 90 -4.43 3.72 9.57
N GLY A 91 -3.84 3.06 10.58
CA GLY A 91 -3.68 1.61 10.66
C GLY A 91 -4.95 0.83 11.02
N LEU A 92 -6.07 1.49 11.30
CA LEU A 92 -7.28 0.83 11.78
C LEU A 92 -7.83 -0.22 10.80
N ALA A 93 -7.89 0.09 9.51
CA ALA A 93 -8.39 -0.85 8.50
C ALA A 93 -7.47 -2.08 8.37
N THR A 94 -6.15 -1.89 8.44
CA THR A 94 -5.18 -2.98 8.49
C THR A 94 -5.40 -3.88 9.70
N ALA A 95 -5.54 -3.28 10.88
CA ALA A 95 -5.78 -4.03 12.11
C ALA A 95 -7.07 -4.88 12.05
N LEU A 96 -8.14 -4.32 11.47
CA LEU A 96 -9.41 -5.04 11.29
C LEU A 96 -9.32 -6.16 10.26
N ARG A 97 -8.64 -5.92 9.14
CA ARG A 97 -8.37 -6.95 8.12
C ARG A 97 -7.61 -8.13 8.72
N ASP A 98 -6.66 -7.87 9.61
CA ASP A 98 -5.83 -8.88 10.26
C ASP A 98 -6.55 -9.57 11.46
N GLY A 99 -7.87 -9.45 11.55
CA GLY A 99 -8.68 -10.13 12.58
C GLY A 99 -8.62 -9.51 13.97
N ARG A 100 -7.97 -8.36 14.13
CA ARG A 100 -7.79 -7.66 15.42
C ARG A 100 -9.00 -6.82 15.80
N ALA A 101 -10.21 -7.38 15.73
CA ALA A 101 -11.44 -6.66 16.12
C ALA A 101 -11.44 -6.21 17.59
N ASN A 102 -10.74 -6.95 18.45
CA ASN A 102 -10.43 -6.57 19.83
C ASN A 102 -8.94 -6.23 19.86
N LEU A 103 -8.64 -4.98 19.55
CA LEU A 103 -7.29 -4.49 19.58
C LEU A 103 -6.79 -4.52 21.02
N TRP A 104 -5.87 -5.38 21.30
CA TRP A 104 -4.99 -5.54 22.46
C TRP A 104 -5.32 -6.65 23.45
N GLU A 105 -4.28 -7.40 23.76
CA GLU A 105 -4.10 -8.20 24.96
C GLU A 105 -3.92 -7.35 26.23
N SER A 106 -4.45 -6.13 26.27
CA SER A 106 -4.43 -5.31 27.47
C SER A 106 -5.48 -5.82 28.45
N THR A 107 -5.31 -5.48 29.72
CA THR A 107 -6.26 -5.79 30.79
C THR A 107 -7.67 -5.22 30.56
N GLU A 108 -7.82 -4.33 29.58
CA GLU A 108 -9.08 -3.75 29.14
C GLU A 108 -9.12 -3.70 27.59
N PRO A 109 -9.67 -4.75 26.93
CA PRO A 109 -9.83 -4.74 25.48
C PRO A 109 -10.77 -3.62 25.05
N ILE A 110 -10.34 -2.80 24.10
CA ILE A 110 -11.17 -1.74 23.52
C ILE A 110 -11.78 -2.20 22.19
N HIS A 111 -13.07 -1.93 22.00
CA HIS A 111 -13.69 -2.12 20.70
C HIS A 111 -13.17 -1.10 19.69
N TRP A 112 -12.92 -1.52 18.45
CA TRP A 112 -12.33 -0.67 17.41
C TRP A 112 -13.13 0.61 17.12
N MET A 113 -14.45 0.60 17.28
CA MET A 113 -15.29 1.80 17.13
C MET A 113 -15.00 2.85 18.21
N ASP A 114 -14.70 2.40 19.43
CA ASP A 114 -14.32 3.30 20.53
C ASP A 114 -12.90 3.84 20.33
N LEU A 115 -12.03 3.05 19.73
CA LEU A 115 -10.71 3.51 19.31
C LEU A 115 -10.80 4.59 18.23
N ALA A 116 -11.67 4.41 17.23
CA ALA A 116 -11.94 5.40 16.21
C ALA A 116 -12.45 6.73 16.80
N ARG A 117 -13.42 6.65 17.73
CA ARG A 117 -13.92 7.83 18.47
C ARG A 117 -12.82 8.52 19.27
N ARG A 118 -11.99 7.72 19.95
CA ARG A 118 -10.91 8.25 20.78
C ARG A 118 -9.87 8.98 19.95
N GLY A 119 -9.54 8.51 18.75
CA GLY A 119 -8.66 9.22 17.81
C GLY A 119 -9.21 10.60 17.43
N VAL A 120 -10.50 10.68 17.10
CA VAL A 120 -11.17 11.97 16.81
C VAL A 120 -11.18 12.86 18.06
N HIS A 121 -11.48 12.31 19.21
CA HIS A 121 -11.54 13.05 20.47
C HIS A 121 -10.18 13.68 20.85
N LEU A 122 -9.07 12.93 20.75
CA LEU A 122 -7.74 13.44 21.04
C LEU A 122 -7.34 14.59 20.11
N ALA A 123 -7.66 14.48 18.82
CA ALA A 123 -7.41 15.56 17.86
C ALA A 123 -8.23 16.82 18.18
N ARG A 124 -9.51 16.66 18.57
CA ARG A 124 -10.37 17.78 18.99
C ARG A 124 -9.90 18.41 20.29
N GLU A 125 -9.49 17.63 21.28
CA GLU A 125 -8.91 18.15 22.51
C GLU A 125 -7.64 18.97 22.23
N ALA A 126 -6.76 18.50 21.36
CA ALA A 126 -5.56 19.22 20.97
C ALA A 126 -5.90 20.58 20.33
N ALA A 127 -6.94 20.63 19.47
CA ALA A 127 -7.42 21.87 18.87
C ALA A 127 -8.03 22.83 19.92
N ALA A 128 -8.79 22.29 20.87
CA ALA A 128 -9.37 23.08 21.96
C ALA A 128 -8.29 23.65 22.89
N ASP A 129 -7.30 22.85 23.28
CA ASP A 129 -6.17 23.28 24.11
C ASP A 129 -5.30 24.34 23.41
N ALA A 130 -5.31 24.36 22.08
CA ALA A 130 -4.66 25.38 21.27
C ALA A 130 -5.49 26.68 21.13
N GLY A 131 -6.75 26.68 21.60
CA GLY A 131 -7.69 27.78 21.39
C GLY A 131 -8.17 27.89 19.95
N ARG A 132 -8.06 26.81 19.14
CA ARG A 132 -8.40 26.80 17.71
C ARG A 132 -9.50 25.77 17.38
N ALA A 133 -10.33 25.43 18.36
CA ALA A 133 -11.38 24.41 18.22
C ALA A 133 -12.36 24.66 17.04
N ASP A 134 -12.62 25.92 16.74
CA ASP A 134 -13.55 26.31 15.66
C ASP A 134 -12.87 26.52 14.30
N GLU A 135 -11.52 26.48 14.27
CA GLU A 135 -10.75 26.75 13.05
C GLU A 135 -10.18 25.49 12.40
N VAL A 136 -9.71 24.55 13.23
CA VAL A 136 -8.99 23.37 12.79
C VAL A 136 -9.96 22.23 12.52
N ALA A 137 -9.99 21.74 11.31
CA ALA A 137 -10.79 20.57 10.93
C ALA A 137 -10.04 19.27 11.32
N VAL A 138 -10.79 18.29 11.77
CA VAL A 138 -10.30 16.95 12.10
C VAL A 138 -10.67 15.99 10.97
N ALA A 139 -9.67 15.46 10.27
CA ALA A 139 -9.80 14.44 9.26
C ALA A 139 -9.63 13.05 9.89
N PHE A 140 -10.65 12.20 9.82
CA PHE A 140 -10.48 10.80 10.22
C PHE A 140 -9.68 10.06 9.16
N SER A 141 -8.42 9.76 9.49
CA SER A 141 -7.50 9.07 8.60
C SER A 141 -7.73 7.56 8.65
N ILE A 142 -7.84 6.94 7.47
CA ILE A 142 -7.92 5.49 7.30
C ILE A 142 -7.21 5.09 6.01
N ASN A 143 -6.48 3.97 6.01
CA ASN A 143 -5.71 3.56 4.84
C ASN A 143 -6.55 2.82 3.79
N GLY A 144 -5.94 2.55 2.63
CA GLY A 144 -6.57 1.92 1.48
C GLY A 144 -7.04 0.46 1.70
N ASP A 145 -6.75 -0.16 2.83
CA ASP A 145 -7.23 -1.52 3.17
C ASP A 145 -8.76 -1.58 3.33
N VAL A 146 -9.42 -0.44 3.44
CA VAL A 146 -10.90 -0.35 3.37
C VAL A 146 -11.46 -0.71 1.98
N ASP A 147 -10.63 -0.75 0.93
CA ASP A 147 -11.07 -1.13 -0.43
C ASP A 147 -11.24 -2.64 -0.59
N THR A 148 -12.02 -3.23 0.31
CA THR A 148 -12.41 -4.64 0.35
C THR A 148 -13.90 -4.77 0.71
N PRO A 149 -14.55 -5.92 0.48
CA PRO A 149 -15.92 -6.14 0.94
C PRO A 149 -16.10 -5.92 2.44
N ASP A 150 -15.18 -6.43 3.26
CA ASP A 150 -15.21 -6.29 4.73
C ASP A 150 -14.91 -4.85 5.14
N GLY A 151 -13.99 -4.17 4.45
CA GLY A 151 -13.71 -2.75 4.65
C GLY A 151 -14.94 -1.86 4.41
N ARG A 152 -15.78 -2.19 3.42
CA ARG A 152 -17.03 -1.47 3.19
C ARG A 152 -18.03 -1.66 4.34
N GLU A 153 -18.08 -2.84 4.94
CA GLU A 153 -18.89 -3.05 6.14
C GLU A 153 -18.34 -2.24 7.32
N THR A 154 -17.02 -2.21 7.48
CA THR A 154 -16.35 -1.33 8.46
C THR A 154 -16.74 0.13 8.28
N ILE A 155 -16.76 0.64 7.04
CA ILE A 155 -17.19 2.03 6.74
C ILE A 155 -18.63 2.28 7.20
N ARG A 156 -19.54 1.36 6.93
CA ARG A 156 -20.95 1.49 7.37
C ARG A 156 -21.07 1.55 8.89
N LEU A 157 -20.21 0.80 9.59
CA LEU A 157 -20.17 0.83 11.06
C LEU A 157 -19.51 2.10 11.60
N LEU A 158 -18.55 2.69 10.89
CA LEU A 158 -17.98 4.00 11.23
C LEU A 158 -19.04 5.08 11.27
N ALA A 159 -20.00 5.09 10.35
CA ALA A 159 -21.11 6.05 10.38
C ALA A 159 -21.86 6.01 11.72
N ARG A 160 -22.05 4.81 12.29
CA ARG A 160 -22.63 4.65 13.64
C ARG A 160 -21.66 5.06 14.75
N ALA A 161 -20.36 4.83 14.56
CA ALA A 161 -19.36 5.27 15.52
C ALA A 161 -19.38 6.80 15.69
N PHE A 162 -19.69 7.53 14.63
CA PHE A 162 -19.64 8.97 14.57
C PHE A 162 -20.99 9.70 14.74
N GLU A 163 -22.06 9.01 15.12
CA GLU A 163 -23.38 9.64 15.32
C GLU A 163 -23.39 10.82 16.29
N HIS A 164 -22.49 10.83 17.28
CA HIS A 164 -22.47 11.85 18.34
C HIS A 164 -21.24 12.76 18.35
N ASP A 165 -20.13 12.31 17.80
CA ASP A 165 -18.88 13.07 17.69
C ASP A 165 -18.20 12.70 16.36
N ALA A 166 -18.73 13.28 15.29
CA ALA A 166 -18.23 13.04 13.94
C ALA A 166 -16.93 13.82 13.68
N PRO A 167 -15.96 13.27 12.93
CA PRO A 167 -14.88 14.06 12.34
C PRO A 167 -15.46 15.08 11.36
N ASP A 168 -14.66 16.04 10.92
CA ASP A 168 -15.12 17.03 9.95
C ASP A 168 -15.07 16.49 8.51
N LEU A 169 -14.23 15.46 8.26
CA LEU A 169 -14.16 14.72 7.01
C LEU A 169 -13.54 13.34 7.24
N ILE A 170 -13.74 12.43 6.28
CA ILE A 170 -13.01 11.17 6.18
C ILE A 170 -11.90 11.35 5.13
N LEU A 171 -10.66 11.00 5.49
CA LEU A 171 -9.50 11.00 4.62
C LEU A 171 -9.05 9.56 4.39
N VAL A 172 -9.26 9.04 3.18
CA VAL A 172 -8.74 7.73 2.79
C VAL A 172 -7.37 7.90 2.17
N GLU A 173 -6.34 7.37 2.81
CA GLU A 173 -4.95 7.60 2.44
C GLU A 173 -4.29 6.39 1.79
N THR A 174 -3.24 6.66 1.02
CA THR A 174 -2.36 5.64 0.42
C THR A 174 -3.08 4.60 -0.45
N LEU A 175 -4.19 4.98 -1.07
CA LEU A 175 -4.80 4.18 -2.12
C LEU A 175 -3.77 3.94 -3.24
N THR A 176 -3.69 2.72 -3.74
CA THR A 176 -2.71 2.35 -4.78
C THR A 176 -3.37 2.00 -6.09
N LEU A 177 -4.24 1.02 -6.06
CA LEU A 177 -4.96 0.53 -7.24
C LEU A 177 -6.35 1.15 -7.31
N ILE A 178 -6.83 1.35 -8.53
CA ILE A 178 -8.20 1.75 -8.80
C ILE A 178 -8.86 0.57 -9.52
N ARG A 179 -9.79 -0.07 -8.84
CA ARG A 179 -10.55 -1.21 -9.32
C ARG A 179 -12.02 -0.82 -9.46
N THR A 180 -12.80 -1.65 -10.11
CA THR A 180 -14.27 -1.48 -10.12
C THR A 180 -14.83 -1.48 -8.68
N SER A 181 -14.24 -2.27 -7.78
CA SER A 181 -14.60 -2.30 -6.35
C SER A 181 -14.32 -0.98 -5.63
N THR A 182 -13.31 -0.22 -6.07
CA THR A 182 -12.95 1.07 -5.45
C THR A 182 -14.11 2.06 -5.52
N TYR A 183 -14.88 2.07 -6.61
CA TYR A 183 -16.05 2.93 -6.71
C TYR A 183 -17.14 2.56 -5.70
N ALA A 184 -17.38 1.26 -5.47
CA ALA A 184 -18.33 0.82 -4.45
C ALA A 184 -17.85 1.18 -3.02
N THR A 185 -16.55 1.21 -2.80
CA THR A 185 -15.95 1.67 -1.53
C THR A 185 -16.17 3.18 -1.36
N VAL A 186 -15.98 3.96 -2.42
CA VAL A 186 -16.24 5.41 -2.41
C VAL A 186 -17.73 5.71 -2.18
N GLU A 187 -18.65 4.96 -2.80
CA GLU A 187 -20.09 5.06 -2.53
C GLU A 187 -20.38 4.82 -1.03
N ALA A 188 -19.84 3.75 -0.44
CA ALA A 188 -20.02 3.47 0.98
C ALA A 188 -19.47 4.59 1.90
N LEU A 189 -18.36 5.22 1.52
CA LEU A 189 -17.81 6.38 2.24
C LEU A 189 -18.75 7.59 2.16
N LEU A 190 -19.25 7.90 0.99
CA LEU A 190 -20.17 9.02 0.77
C LEU A 190 -21.52 8.80 1.47
N ASP A 191 -22.00 7.57 1.56
CA ASP A 191 -23.20 7.17 2.28
C ASP A 191 -23.11 7.43 3.80
N THR A 192 -21.92 7.67 4.34
CA THR A 192 -21.74 8.13 5.74
C THR A 192 -22.31 9.52 5.98
N GLY A 193 -22.53 10.31 4.93
CA GLY A 193 -22.92 11.70 5.00
C GLY A 193 -21.81 12.69 5.37
N LEU A 194 -20.58 12.19 5.58
CA LEU A 194 -19.41 13.02 5.85
C LEU A 194 -18.70 13.40 4.55
N PRO A 195 -18.05 14.56 4.48
CA PRO A 195 -17.14 14.88 3.39
C PRO A 195 -16.04 13.83 3.26
N VAL A 196 -15.69 13.46 2.04
CA VAL A 196 -14.67 12.44 1.76
C VAL A 196 -13.55 13.03 0.92
N TRP A 197 -12.31 12.88 1.38
CA TRP A 197 -11.12 13.14 0.60
C TRP A 197 -10.43 11.82 0.29
N LEU A 198 -9.97 11.64 -0.95
CA LEU A 198 -9.23 10.46 -1.38
C LEU A 198 -7.78 10.84 -1.65
N SER A 199 -6.85 10.03 -1.19
CA SER A 199 -5.43 10.24 -1.43
C SER A 199 -4.74 8.98 -1.97
N PHE A 200 -3.94 9.17 -3.01
CA PHE A 200 -3.34 8.10 -3.78
C PHE A 200 -1.82 8.14 -3.75
N ARG A 201 -1.22 6.99 -3.56
CA ARG A 201 0.21 6.79 -3.73
C ARG A 201 0.52 6.51 -5.21
N ARG A 202 0.33 7.52 -6.02
CA ARG A 202 0.51 7.42 -7.48
C ARG A 202 1.24 8.62 -8.04
N CYS A 203 2.11 8.35 -9.01
CA CYS A 203 2.68 9.35 -9.88
C CYS A 203 2.14 9.21 -11.31
N ARG A 204 2.58 10.04 -12.23
CA ARG A 204 2.16 10.01 -13.64
C ARG A 204 2.42 8.66 -14.33
N HIS A 205 3.39 7.93 -13.84
CA HIS A 205 3.78 6.61 -14.36
C HIS A 205 3.14 5.43 -13.61
N GLY A 206 2.21 5.70 -12.71
CA GLY A 206 1.45 4.67 -11.99
C GLY A 206 1.69 4.67 -10.48
N VAL A 207 1.63 3.50 -9.87
CA VAL A 207 1.81 3.34 -8.42
C VAL A 207 3.28 3.54 -8.05
N CYS A 208 3.52 4.31 -6.99
CA CYS A 208 4.84 4.45 -6.39
C CYS A 208 4.99 3.49 -5.21
N GLY A 209 6.05 2.70 -5.21
CA GLY A 209 6.39 1.81 -4.10
C GLY A 209 6.99 2.58 -2.92
N VAL A 210 6.85 2.03 -1.72
CA VAL A 210 7.46 2.59 -0.49
C VAL A 210 8.99 2.57 -0.52
N TYR A 211 9.58 1.72 -1.36
CA TYR A 211 11.03 1.62 -1.56
C TYR A 211 11.55 2.52 -2.69
N GLY A 212 10.73 3.46 -3.18
CA GLY A 212 11.11 4.37 -4.25
C GLY A 212 11.01 3.79 -5.66
N GLU A 213 10.41 2.62 -5.83
CA GLU A 213 10.13 2.03 -7.13
C GLU A 213 8.92 2.67 -7.78
N HIS A 214 8.94 2.78 -9.11
CA HIS A 214 7.78 3.18 -9.89
C HIS A 214 7.12 1.97 -10.52
N TRP A 215 5.83 1.86 -10.31
CA TRP A 215 4.96 0.87 -10.93
C TRP A 215 4.03 1.58 -11.90
N GLY A 216 4.58 1.93 -13.06
CA GLY A 216 3.83 2.59 -14.13
C GLY A 216 2.99 1.59 -14.92
N GLY A 217 2.10 2.09 -15.76
CA GLY A 217 1.30 1.29 -16.66
C GLY A 217 0.71 2.14 -17.78
N PRO A 218 0.08 1.53 -18.77
CA PRO A 218 -0.75 2.24 -19.74
C PRO A 218 -1.95 2.93 -19.08
N GLU A 219 -2.02 2.89 -17.76
CA GLU A 219 -3.12 3.32 -16.92
C GLU A 219 -3.02 4.77 -16.44
N GLY A 220 -2.02 5.56 -16.86
CA GLY A 220 -1.96 6.98 -16.53
C GLY A 220 -3.32 7.65 -16.77
N ASP A 221 -3.87 7.46 -17.96
CA ASP A 221 -5.20 7.98 -18.30
C ASP A 221 -6.33 7.31 -17.52
N ALA A 222 -6.17 6.10 -17.01
CA ALA A 222 -7.16 5.44 -16.17
C ALA A 222 -7.30 6.15 -14.82
N PHE A 223 -6.20 6.62 -14.23
CA PHE A 223 -6.26 7.43 -13.01
C PHE A 223 -6.95 8.78 -13.24
N GLY A 224 -6.66 9.46 -14.37
CA GLY A 224 -7.36 10.69 -14.74
C GLY A 224 -8.86 10.48 -14.93
N ARG A 225 -9.26 9.42 -15.66
CA ARG A 225 -10.68 9.06 -15.80
C ARG A 225 -11.34 8.72 -14.46
N ALA A 226 -10.62 8.06 -13.55
CA ALA A 226 -11.12 7.78 -12.21
C ALA A 226 -11.30 9.07 -11.40
N ALA A 227 -10.37 10.03 -11.50
CA ALA A 227 -10.48 11.32 -10.84
C ALA A 227 -11.78 12.05 -11.26
N ARG A 228 -12.10 12.06 -12.57
CA ARG A 228 -13.37 12.59 -13.07
C ARG A 228 -14.57 11.83 -12.48
N ARG A 229 -14.49 10.51 -12.42
CA ARG A 229 -15.57 9.71 -11.84
C ARG A 229 -15.77 9.98 -10.35
N PHE A 230 -14.71 10.17 -9.59
CA PHE A 230 -14.78 10.54 -8.17
C PHE A 230 -15.44 11.92 -7.97
N GLU A 231 -15.15 12.88 -8.86
CA GLU A 231 -15.82 14.17 -8.88
C GLU A 231 -17.33 14.02 -9.11
N GLU A 232 -17.73 13.26 -10.13
CA GLU A 232 -19.15 12.98 -10.43
C GLU A 232 -19.87 12.29 -9.26
N MET A 233 -19.15 11.50 -8.44
CA MET A 233 -19.67 10.84 -7.25
C MET A 233 -19.85 11.80 -6.07
N GLY A 234 -19.18 12.95 -6.05
CA GLY A 234 -19.25 13.92 -4.97
C GLY A 234 -18.11 13.87 -3.97
N VAL A 235 -16.96 13.30 -4.33
CA VAL A 235 -15.73 13.37 -3.52
C VAL A 235 -15.32 14.84 -3.35
N GLY A 236 -14.88 15.23 -2.16
CA GLY A 236 -14.58 16.62 -1.81
C GLY A 236 -13.18 17.08 -2.23
N ALA A 237 -12.20 16.19 -2.31
CA ALA A 237 -10.85 16.50 -2.79
C ALA A 237 -10.10 15.21 -3.20
N LEU A 238 -9.11 15.38 -4.07
CA LEU A 238 -8.19 14.36 -4.50
C LEU A 238 -6.75 14.76 -4.17
N ALA A 239 -6.01 13.88 -3.51
CA ALA A 239 -4.64 14.18 -3.12
C ALA A 239 -3.66 13.07 -3.54
N LEU A 240 -2.39 13.44 -3.52
CA LEU A 240 -1.24 12.55 -3.74
C LEU A 240 -0.43 12.48 -2.46
N ASN A 241 -0.18 11.29 -1.93
CA ASN A 241 0.57 11.13 -0.70
C ASN A 241 1.52 9.94 -0.71
N CYS A 242 2.39 9.92 0.31
CA CYS A 242 3.26 8.78 0.60
C CYS A 242 4.14 8.38 -0.60
N LEU A 243 4.64 9.35 -1.33
CA LEU A 243 5.59 9.21 -2.45
C LEU A 243 6.68 10.28 -2.34
N PRO A 244 7.85 10.06 -2.96
CA PRO A 244 8.92 11.07 -2.96
C PRO A 244 8.46 12.39 -3.60
N PRO A 245 8.98 13.54 -3.14
CA PRO A 245 8.56 14.86 -3.64
C PRO A 245 8.75 15.06 -5.13
N ASP A 246 9.81 14.52 -5.71
CA ASP A 246 10.11 14.58 -7.14
C ASP A 246 9.10 13.81 -8.00
N HIS A 247 8.42 12.80 -7.44
CA HIS A 247 7.36 12.05 -8.13
C HIS A 247 6.03 12.81 -8.24
N VAL A 248 5.87 13.90 -7.50
CA VAL A 248 4.70 14.79 -7.60
C VAL A 248 4.80 15.71 -8.81
N THR A 249 6.03 16.04 -9.26
CA THR A 249 6.25 17.02 -10.32
C THR A 249 5.44 16.72 -11.59
N GLY A 250 4.65 17.67 -12.04
CA GLY A 250 3.78 17.56 -13.21
C GLY A 250 2.47 16.81 -12.99
N MET A 251 2.28 16.19 -11.82
CA MET A 251 1.08 15.37 -11.53
C MET A 251 -0.16 16.21 -11.32
N LEU A 252 -0.05 17.32 -10.59
CA LEU A 252 -1.20 18.18 -10.30
C LEU A 252 -1.72 18.83 -11.57
N ALA A 253 -0.81 19.37 -12.38
CA ALA A 253 -1.13 19.95 -13.67
C ALA A 253 -1.77 18.92 -14.63
N TRP A 254 -1.29 17.68 -14.60
CA TRP A 254 -1.85 16.59 -15.39
C TRP A 254 -3.24 16.16 -14.89
N LEU A 255 -3.43 16.00 -13.57
CA LEU A 255 -4.74 15.67 -12.99
C LEU A 255 -5.79 16.74 -13.30
N ARG A 256 -5.40 18.02 -13.35
CA ARG A 256 -6.29 19.13 -13.66
C ARG A 256 -6.91 19.03 -15.06
N ASP A 257 -6.32 18.28 -15.98
CA ASP A 257 -6.94 18.01 -17.29
C ASP A 257 -8.16 17.08 -17.20
N PHE A 258 -8.32 16.38 -16.09
CA PHE A 258 -9.38 15.39 -15.90
C PHE A 258 -10.46 15.80 -14.89
N THR A 259 -10.13 16.64 -13.91
CA THR A 259 -11.02 16.94 -12.79
C THR A 259 -10.89 18.38 -12.30
N ASP A 260 -12.00 18.95 -11.85
CA ASP A 260 -12.07 20.24 -11.15
C ASP A 260 -12.03 20.08 -9.61
N LEU A 261 -11.90 18.84 -9.09
CA LEU A 261 -11.73 18.61 -7.65
C LEU A 261 -10.57 19.42 -7.08
N PRO A 262 -10.69 19.89 -5.83
CA PRO A 262 -9.54 20.40 -5.09
C PRO A 262 -8.40 19.37 -5.10
N LEU A 263 -7.20 19.81 -5.51
CA LEU A 263 -6.02 18.94 -5.57
C LEU A 263 -5.10 19.18 -4.38
N GLY A 264 -4.69 18.09 -3.74
CA GLY A 264 -3.80 18.08 -2.59
C GLY A 264 -2.52 17.31 -2.82
N VAL A 265 -1.49 17.65 -2.01
CA VAL A 265 -0.22 16.95 -2.00
C VAL A 265 0.39 16.92 -0.61
N TYR A 266 0.81 15.72 -0.16
CA TYR A 266 1.53 15.53 1.11
C TYR A 266 2.50 14.34 0.98
N PRO A 267 3.71 14.59 0.43
CA PRO A 267 4.71 13.57 0.13
C PRO A 267 5.55 13.15 1.33
N ASN A 268 6.43 12.16 1.12
CA ASN A 268 7.40 11.70 2.10
C ASN A 268 8.71 12.48 2.01
N LEU A 269 9.41 12.63 3.15
CA LEU A 269 10.81 13.03 3.21
C LEU A 269 11.68 11.84 3.67
N GLY A 270 11.65 10.76 2.92
CA GLY A 270 12.40 9.56 3.24
C GLY A 270 11.78 8.31 2.62
N TYR A 271 12.27 7.18 3.02
CA TYR A 271 11.79 5.88 2.56
C TYR A 271 11.87 4.83 3.66
N LEU A 272 11.03 3.82 3.60
CA LEU A 272 11.07 2.67 4.49
C LEU A 272 12.16 1.70 3.99
N SER A 273 13.06 1.30 4.88
CA SER A 273 14.07 0.26 4.66
C SER A 273 13.86 -0.92 5.60
N ALA A 274 14.58 -2.02 5.38
CA ALA A 274 14.59 -3.16 6.30
C ALA A 274 15.04 -2.79 7.74
N ALA A 275 15.73 -1.64 7.90
CA ALA A 275 16.14 -1.10 9.20
C ALA A 275 15.21 0.02 9.72
N GLY A 276 13.96 0.07 9.24
CA GLY A 276 12.98 1.08 9.58
C GLY A 276 13.00 2.31 8.64
N TRP A 277 12.34 3.36 9.06
CA TRP A 277 12.25 4.60 8.31
C TRP A 277 13.62 5.29 8.19
N ARG A 278 14.00 5.65 6.96
CA ARG A 278 15.19 6.42 6.66
C ARG A 278 14.78 7.79 6.15
N GLN A 279 15.09 8.83 6.92
CA GLN A 279 14.89 10.20 6.46
C GLN A 279 15.88 10.50 5.33
N GLU A 280 15.42 11.14 4.27
CA GLU A 280 16.28 11.60 3.19
C GLU A 280 17.12 12.78 3.71
N ALA A 281 18.43 12.62 3.73
CA ALA A 281 19.31 13.68 4.16
C ALA A 281 19.25 14.84 3.14
N GLY A 282 18.91 16.04 3.61
CA GLY A 282 19.01 17.25 2.81
C GLY A 282 17.72 18.04 2.59
N VAL A 283 16.52 17.47 2.82
CA VAL A 283 15.28 18.25 2.70
C VAL A 283 14.93 18.92 4.01
N GLY A 284 15.49 20.09 4.22
CA GLY A 284 15.17 20.97 5.35
C GLY A 284 13.84 21.72 5.17
N ALA A 285 13.51 22.55 6.16
CA ALA A 285 12.29 23.34 6.12
C ALA A 285 12.25 24.32 4.92
N GLU A 286 13.37 24.92 4.56
CA GLU A 286 13.50 25.89 3.47
C GLU A 286 13.29 25.21 2.10
N GLU A 287 13.93 24.08 1.87
CA GLU A 287 13.76 23.30 0.64
C GLU A 287 12.33 22.76 0.51
N TYR A 288 11.71 22.36 1.63
CA TYR A 288 10.31 21.93 1.62
C TYR A 288 9.35 23.09 1.25
N ALA A 289 9.65 24.30 1.70
CA ALA A 289 8.89 25.48 1.31
C ALA A 289 9.00 25.77 -0.19
N GLU A 290 10.18 25.58 -0.79
CA GLU A 290 10.36 25.70 -2.26
C GLU A 290 9.56 24.62 -3.01
N LEU A 291 9.53 23.39 -2.51
CA LEU A 291 8.71 22.32 -3.06
C LEU A 291 7.23 22.69 -2.99
N ALA A 292 6.76 23.20 -1.86
CA ALA A 292 5.38 23.62 -1.66
C ALA A 292 4.96 24.72 -2.66
N LEU A 293 5.84 25.70 -2.91
CA LEU A 293 5.61 26.73 -3.92
C LEU A 293 5.51 26.14 -5.32
N ARG A 294 6.39 25.22 -5.70
CA ARG A 294 6.30 24.53 -7.00
C ARG A 294 4.99 23.77 -7.18
N TRP A 295 4.54 23.03 -6.17
CA TRP A 295 3.24 22.36 -6.23
C TRP A 295 2.08 23.35 -6.31
N ARG A 296 2.21 24.49 -5.63
CA ARG A 296 1.22 25.57 -5.71
C ARG A 296 1.14 26.16 -7.12
N GLU A 297 2.27 26.35 -7.77
CA GLU A 297 2.35 26.78 -9.17
C GLU A 297 1.74 25.76 -10.14
N GLU A 298 1.80 24.47 -9.83
CA GLU A 298 1.11 23.39 -10.57
C GLU A 298 -0.40 23.31 -10.28
N GLY A 299 -0.90 23.99 -9.26
CA GLY A 299 -2.33 24.04 -8.94
C GLY A 299 -2.72 23.40 -7.61
N ALA A 300 -1.78 23.07 -6.71
CA ALA A 300 -2.12 22.56 -5.38
C ALA A 300 -2.98 23.57 -4.60
N GLN A 301 -4.08 23.09 -4.04
CA GLN A 301 -4.96 23.85 -3.16
C GLN A 301 -4.81 23.38 -1.70
N ILE A 302 -4.37 22.15 -1.51
CA ILE A 302 -4.14 21.51 -0.22
C ILE A 302 -2.67 21.05 -0.17
N VAL A 303 -1.92 21.44 0.86
CA VAL A 303 -0.52 21.07 1.03
C VAL A 303 -0.30 20.60 2.47
N GLY A 304 0.33 19.46 2.62
CA GLY A 304 0.69 18.86 3.90
C GLY A 304 1.95 18.02 3.77
N GLY A 305 2.14 17.07 4.68
CA GLY A 305 3.27 16.14 4.66
C GLY A 305 2.86 14.73 5.07
N CYS A 306 3.62 13.74 4.62
CA CYS A 306 3.53 12.36 5.07
C CYS A 306 4.84 11.98 5.79
N CYS A 307 5.22 10.72 5.81
CA CYS A 307 6.36 10.23 6.59
C CYS A 307 7.62 11.09 6.47
N GLY A 308 8.19 11.46 7.63
CA GLY A 308 9.39 12.29 7.73
C GLY A 308 9.17 13.80 7.68
N VAL A 309 7.97 14.27 7.29
CA VAL A 309 7.64 15.71 7.29
C VAL A 309 7.17 16.13 8.69
N GLY A 310 7.92 16.99 9.35
CA GLY A 310 7.62 17.48 10.69
C GLY A 310 7.02 18.89 10.73
N PRO A 311 6.73 19.40 11.93
CA PRO A 311 6.15 20.72 12.11
C PRO A 311 6.98 21.86 11.50
N GLU A 312 8.31 21.73 11.45
CA GLU A 312 9.19 22.76 10.88
C GLU A 312 8.98 22.92 9.36
N GLN A 313 8.85 21.81 8.63
CA GLN A 313 8.56 21.81 7.21
C GLN A 313 7.16 22.39 6.93
N ILE A 314 6.18 22.02 7.73
CA ILE A 314 4.79 22.53 7.59
C ILE A 314 4.75 24.04 7.89
N ALA A 315 5.45 24.53 8.91
CA ALA A 315 5.54 25.96 9.23
C ALA A 315 6.15 26.76 8.07
N ALA A 316 7.23 26.23 7.48
CA ALA A 316 7.91 26.87 6.35
C ALA A 316 7.02 26.89 5.09
N ALA A 317 6.38 25.77 4.76
CA ALA A 317 5.41 25.68 3.66
C ALA A 317 4.24 26.66 3.85
N ARG A 318 3.65 26.71 5.05
CA ARG A 318 2.57 27.66 5.38
C ARG A 318 3.00 29.10 5.14
N THR A 319 4.19 29.45 5.61
CA THR A 319 4.73 30.81 5.47
C THR A 319 4.94 31.16 3.99
N ALA A 320 5.55 30.27 3.23
CA ALA A 320 5.83 30.47 1.81
C ALA A 320 4.53 30.57 0.98
N LEU A 321 3.53 29.77 1.30
CA LEU A 321 2.26 29.76 0.56
C LEU A 321 1.32 30.91 0.90
N ALA A 322 1.60 31.70 1.96
CA ALA A 322 0.74 32.81 2.37
C ALA A 322 0.59 33.84 1.24
N GLY A 323 -0.67 34.16 0.90
CA GLY A 323 -0.99 35.12 -0.16
C GLY A 323 -0.76 34.63 -1.59
N THR A 324 -0.32 33.39 -1.78
CA THR A 324 -0.19 32.79 -3.13
C THR A 324 -1.54 32.27 -3.64
N LYS A 325 -1.65 32.13 -4.96
CA LYS A 325 -2.78 31.49 -5.62
C LYS A 325 -2.33 30.21 -6.33
N PRO A 326 -3.23 29.22 -6.50
CA PRO A 326 -2.91 28.05 -7.32
C PRO A 326 -2.63 28.50 -8.76
N GLY A 327 -1.52 28.04 -9.31
CA GLY A 327 -1.09 28.34 -10.66
C GLY A 327 -1.58 27.29 -11.66
N HIS A 328 -1.04 27.38 -12.86
CA HIS A 328 -1.29 26.45 -13.97
C HIS A 328 0.04 26.05 -14.65
N ALA A 329 1.14 26.09 -13.90
CA ALA A 329 2.43 25.64 -14.41
C ALA A 329 2.35 24.17 -14.83
N ARG A 330 2.94 23.86 -15.98
CA ARG A 330 3.01 22.50 -16.51
C ARG A 330 4.48 22.10 -16.66
N PRO A 331 5.16 21.81 -15.56
CA PRO A 331 6.52 21.31 -15.68
C PRO A 331 6.47 19.96 -16.38
N ASP A 332 7.48 19.72 -17.23
CA ASP A 332 7.67 18.37 -17.71
C ASP A 332 7.95 17.46 -16.51
N ALA A 333 7.26 16.34 -16.45
CA ALA A 333 7.50 15.37 -15.40
C ALA A 333 8.99 15.00 -15.41
N LEU A 334 9.67 15.12 -14.27
CA LEU A 334 11.10 14.81 -14.14
C LEU A 334 11.46 13.44 -14.71
N LEU A 335 10.54 12.50 -14.57
CA LEU A 335 10.65 11.14 -15.09
C LEU A 335 10.82 11.06 -16.61
N ASP A 336 10.29 12.01 -17.38
CA ASP A 336 10.42 12.03 -18.83
C ASP A 336 11.78 12.60 -19.31
N LYS A 337 12.41 13.48 -18.50
CA LYS A 337 13.69 14.09 -18.82
C LYS A 337 14.89 13.31 -18.30
N ASP A 338 14.75 12.80 -17.09
CA ASP A 338 15.84 12.17 -16.35
C ASP A 338 15.78 10.63 -16.40
N ALA A 339 14.69 10.07 -16.88
CA ALA A 339 14.57 8.63 -17.08
C ALA A 339 15.47 8.19 -18.22
N ARG A 340 16.41 7.31 -17.93
CA ARG A 340 17.22 6.67 -18.95
C ARG A 340 16.59 5.36 -19.40
N PRO A 341 16.53 5.07 -20.70
CA PRO A 341 16.17 3.75 -21.16
C PRO A 341 17.21 2.74 -20.66
N ILE A 342 16.74 1.55 -20.28
CA ILE A 342 17.64 0.45 -19.95
C ILE A 342 18.49 0.05 -21.17
N SER A 343 19.66 -0.51 -20.86
CA SER A 343 20.59 -0.94 -21.91
C SER A 343 19.97 -1.97 -22.86
N PRO A 344 20.48 -2.07 -24.11
CA PRO A 344 19.96 -3.06 -25.07
C PRO A 344 20.01 -4.51 -24.58
N SER A 345 20.96 -4.84 -23.71
CA SER A 345 21.05 -6.17 -23.07
C SER A 345 19.93 -6.41 -22.04
N GLU A 346 19.49 -5.35 -21.36
CA GLU A 346 18.36 -5.38 -20.44
C GLU A 346 17.03 -5.39 -21.21
N GLN A 347 16.92 -4.64 -22.33
CA GLN A 347 15.72 -4.61 -23.17
C GLN A 347 15.35 -5.97 -23.75
N LYS A 348 16.33 -6.83 -24.03
CA LYS A 348 16.07 -8.20 -24.51
C LYS A 348 15.35 -9.06 -23.48
N ARG A 349 15.33 -8.66 -22.22
CA ARG A 349 14.71 -9.39 -21.10
C ARG A 349 13.43 -8.74 -20.59
N ALA A 350 13.02 -7.60 -21.12
CA ALA A 350 11.87 -6.87 -20.60
C ALA A 350 10.82 -6.64 -21.69
N PRO A 351 9.56 -7.03 -21.44
CA PRO A 351 8.49 -6.85 -22.43
C PRO A 351 8.01 -5.42 -22.59
N ALA A 352 8.39 -4.52 -21.71
CA ALA A 352 8.02 -3.11 -21.75
C ALA A 352 9.21 -2.21 -21.49
N THR A 353 9.12 -0.97 -21.93
CA THR A 353 10.12 0.06 -21.66
C THR A 353 10.34 0.21 -20.15
N ARG A 354 11.54 -0.10 -19.69
CA ARG A 354 12.00 0.14 -18.32
C ARG A 354 12.87 1.38 -18.29
N TRP A 355 12.66 2.23 -17.32
CA TRP A 355 13.45 3.43 -17.10
C TRP A 355 13.99 3.46 -15.68
N ALA A 356 15.10 4.13 -15.49
CA ALA A 356 15.52 4.57 -14.18
C ALA A 356 15.27 6.08 -14.08
N ASP A 357 14.77 6.53 -12.93
CA ASP A 357 14.67 7.96 -12.63
C ASP A 357 16.06 8.59 -12.38
N SER A 358 16.11 9.89 -12.12
CA SER A 358 17.35 10.63 -11.85
C SER A 358 18.18 10.08 -10.67
N ARG A 359 17.54 9.33 -9.76
CA ARG A 359 18.18 8.67 -8.62
C ARG A 359 18.54 7.21 -8.90
N GLY A 360 18.32 6.72 -10.11
CA GLY A 360 18.58 5.34 -10.49
C GLY A 360 17.53 4.34 -10.04
N ARG A 361 16.38 4.80 -9.51
CA ARG A 361 15.26 3.93 -9.14
C ARG A 361 14.56 3.42 -10.39
N LEU A 362 14.33 2.12 -10.47
CA LEU A 362 13.70 1.52 -11.64
C LEU A 362 12.22 1.85 -11.71
N MET A 363 11.76 2.14 -12.93
CA MET A 363 10.37 2.42 -13.26
C MET A 363 9.80 1.24 -14.05
N TYR A 364 8.65 0.75 -13.64
CA TYR A 364 7.96 -0.36 -14.27
C TYR A 364 6.53 0.06 -14.66
N PRO A 365 6.09 -0.23 -15.89
CA PRO A 365 4.66 -0.16 -16.20
C PRO A 365 3.91 -1.14 -15.31
N LEU A 366 2.83 -0.74 -14.68
CA LEU A 366 1.99 -1.62 -13.87
C LEU A 366 0.84 -2.16 -14.73
N ASP A 367 0.89 -3.45 -15.02
CA ASP A 367 -0.16 -4.17 -15.73
C ASP A 367 -0.52 -5.45 -14.95
N PHE A 368 -1.17 -5.25 -13.80
CA PHE A 368 -1.59 -6.35 -12.94
C PHE A 368 -2.74 -7.13 -13.58
N PRO A 369 -2.67 -8.47 -13.67
CA PRO A 369 -3.73 -9.26 -14.25
C PRO A 369 -5.03 -9.18 -13.43
N ASP A 370 -6.17 -9.23 -14.11
CA ASP A 370 -7.50 -9.28 -13.46
C ASP A 370 -7.74 -10.68 -12.89
N ILE A 371 -7.34 -10.87 -11.63
CA ILE A 371 -7.43 -12.14 -10.91
C ILE A 371 -8.64 -12.14 -9.98
N THR A 372 -9.51 -13.11 -10.14
CA THR A 372 -10.58 -13.43 -9.18
C THR A 372 -10.17 -14.61 -8.31
N VAL A 373 -10.60 -14.61 -7.06
CA VAL A 373 -10.42 -15.72 -6.13
C VAL A 373 -11.77 -16.40 -5.92
N GLU A 374 -11.91 -17.63 -6.38
CA GLU A 374 -13.13 -18.41 -6.19
C GLU A 374 -13.19 -19.01 -4.75
N PRO A 375 -14.41 -19.30 -4.24
CA PRO A 375 -14.54 -19.95 -2.93
C PRO A 375 -13.75 -21.25 -2.83
N GLY A 376 -13.04 -21.44 -1.73
CA GLY A 376 -12.20 -22.62 -1.49
C GLY A 376 -10.83 -22.59 -2.18
N VAL A 377 -10.48 -21.50 -2.85
CA VAL A 377 -9.14 -21.27 -3.41
C VAL A 377 -8.35 -20.37 -2.49
N PHE A 378 -7.08 -20.73 -2.27
CA PHE A 378 -6.18 -19.93 -1.45
C PHE A 378 -5.87 -18.58 -2.13
N ALA A 379 -6.13 -17.48 -1.45
CA ALA A 379 -5.83 -16.16 -1.98
C ALA A 379 -4.31 -15.92 -2.07
N PRO A 380 -3.84 -15.21 -3.11
CA PRO A 380 -2.43 -14.85 -3.21
C PRO A 380 -1.95 -14.08 -1.98
N THR A 381 -0.83 -14.51 -1.43
CA THR A 381 -0.17 -13.84 -0.29
C THR A 381 0.89 -12.84 -0.76
N GLN A 382 1.49 -12.13 0.19
CA GLN A 382 2.63 -11.25 -0.07
C GLN A 382 3.76 -11.98 -0.80
N GLY A 383 4.04 -13.26 -0.44
CA GLY A 383 5.02 -14.08 -1.14
C GLY A 383 4.65 -14.34 -2.61
N SER A 384 3.38 -14.63 -2.90
CA SER A 384 2.90 -14.80 -4.27
C SER A 384 3.05 -13.51 -5.09
N PHE A 385 2.75 -12.35 -4.49
CA PHE A 385 2.93 -11.05 -5.14
C PHE A 385 4.41 -10.71 -5.37
N MET A 386 5.30 -11.12 -4.49
CA MET A 386 6.75 -10.93 -4.67
C MET A 386 7.25 -11.72 -5.88
N VAL A 387 6.85 -12.99 -6.02
CA VAL A 387 7.20 -13.80 -7.20
C VAL A 387 6.59 -13.20 -8.46
N TRP A 388 5.29 -12.86 -8.43
CA TRP A 388 4.62 -12.20 -9.56
C TRP A 388 5.36 -10.94 -10.00
N LYS A 389 5.73 -10.07 -9.07
CA LYS A 389 6.48 -8.84 -9.32
C LYS A 389 7.80 -9.13 -10.04
N TYR A 390 8.52 -10.14 -9.58
CA TYR A 390 9.79 -10.54 -10.19
C TYR A 390 9.59 -11.06 -11.61
N LEU A 391 8.62 -11.98 -11.82
CA LEU A 391 8.30 -12.52 -13.15
C LEU A 391 7.91 -11.43 -14.14
N TYR A 392 7.08 -10.49 -13.69
CA TYR A 392 6.65 -9.34 -14.47
C TYR A 392 7.84 -8.44 -14.84
N ARG A 393 8.63 -8.06 -13.86
CA ARG A 393 9.76 -7.15 -14.01
C ARG A 393 10.83 -7.67 -14.96
N GLU A 394 11.14 -8.96 -14.83
CA GLU A 394 12.21 -9.60 -15.61
C GLU A 394 11.70 -10.21 -16.94
N GLY A 395 10.38 -10.20 -17.19
CA GLY A 395 9.79 -10.80 -18.39
C GLY A 395 10.03 -12.30 -18.48
N ILE A 396 10.04 -12.97 -17.31
CA ILE A 396 10.34 -14.41 -17.25
C ILE A 396 9.29 -15.21 -18.00
N GLY A 397 9.73 -16.24 -18.71
CA GLY A 397 8.88 -17.18 -19.43
C GLY A 397 8.70 -16.88 -20.92
N ALA A 398 9.14 -15.73 -21.43
CA ALA A 398 8.95 -15.36 -22.84
C ALA A 398 9.51 -16.42 -23.80
N HIS A 399 8.65 -16.96 -24.68
CA HIS A 399 8.96 -18.02 -25.66
C HIS A 399 9.35 -19.38 -25.04
N GLN A 400 9.14 -19.57 -23.73
CA GLN A 400 9.56 -20.73 -22.97
C GLN A 400 8.37 -21.61 -22.61
N ARG A 401 8.63 -22.88 -22.35
CA ARG A 401 7.68 -23.82 -21.74
C ARG A 401 7.80 -23.70 -20.22
N CYS A 402 6.72 -23.31 -19.59
CA CYS A 402 6.70 -22.99 -18.18
C CYS A 402 5.81 -23.98 -17.39
N LEU A 403 6.23 -24.24 -16.16
CA LEU A 403 5.46 -25.02 -15.19
C LEU A 403 5.21 -24.15 -13.95
N ASP A 404 3.96 -24.08 -13.50
CA ASP A 404 3.56 -23.42 -12.24
C ASP A 404 3.04 -24.48 -11.27
N ILE A 405 3.81 -24.73 -10.20
CA ILE A 405 3.50 -25.75 -9.19
C ILE A 405 2.82 -25.09 -7.99
N GLY A 406 1.58 -25.55 -7.71
CA GLY A 406 0.69 -24.90 -6.75
C GLY A 406 0.06 -23.64 -7.36
N CYS A 407 -0.55 -23.78 -8.55
CA CYS A 407 -1.00 -22.65 -9.36
C CYS A 407 -2.12 -21.81 -8.71
N GLY A 408 -2.90 -22.36 -7.78
CA GLY A 408 -3.88 -21.64 -6.98
C GLY A 408 -4.89 -20.83 -7.80
N THR A 409 -4.84 -19.51 -7.68
CA THR A 409 -5.65 -18.59 -8.49
C THR A 409 -5.15 -18.42 -9.92
N GLY A 410 -3.97 -18.95 -10.25
CA GLY A 410 -3.31 -18.75 -11.54
C GLY A 410 -2.57 -17.44 -11.69
N LEU A 411 -2.29 -16.70 -10.61
CA LEU A 411 -1.59 -15.43 -10.69
C LEU A 411 -0.26 -15.54 -11.43
N LEU A 412 0.57 -16.52 -11.08
CA LEU A 412 1.87 -16.74 -11.70
C LEU A 412 1.73 -17.36 -13.10
N THR A 413 0.84 -18.33 -13.27
CA THR A 413 0.48 -18.93 -14.55
C THR A 413 0.07 -17.87 -15.59
N VAL A 414 -0.87 -17.01 -15.22
CA VAL A 414 -1.34 -15.92 -16.09
C VAL A 414 -0.21 -14.95 -16.41
N GLN A 415 0.63 -14.60 -15.41
CA GLN A 415 1.75 -13.69 -15.66
C GLN A 415 2.77 -14.27 -16.63
N LEU A 416 3.16 -15.53 -16.48
CA LEU A 416 4.06 -16.19 -17.43
C LEU A 416 3.48 -16.20 -18.86
N ALA A 417 2.19 -16.50 -18.99
CA ALA A 417 1.50 -16.48 -20.28
C ALA A 417 1.43 -15.07 -20.88
N ARG A 418 1.20 -14.03 -20.06
CA ARG A 418 1.22 -12.62 -20.48
C ARG A 418 2.61 -12.14 -20.88
N ASN A 419 3.66 -12.68 -20.27
CA ASN A 419 5.04 -12.43 -20.68
C ASN A 419 5.39 -13.06 -22.04
N GLY A 420 4.48 -13.83 -22.63
CA GLY A 420 4.68 -14.44 -23.93
C GLY A 420 5.24 -15.86 -23.87
N ALA A 421 5.00 -16.60 -22.81
CA ALA A 421 5.35 -18.02 -22.75
C ALA A 421 4.78 -18.80 -23.95
N ALA A 422 5.54 -19.78 -24.44
CA ALA A 422 5.08 -20.68 -25.48
C ALA A 422 3.92 -21.54 -24.97
N HIS A 423 4.05 -22.04 -23.75
CA HIS A 423 2.99 -22.73 -23.01
C HIS A 423 3.27 -22.67 -21.51
N VAL A 424 2.22 -22.58 -20.71
CA VAL A 424 2.29 -22.66 -19.24
C VAL A 424 1.39 -23.81 -18.78
N HIS A 425 1.97 -24.75 -18.05
CA HIS A 425 1.23 -25.82 -17.40
C HIS A 425 1.12 -25.54 -15.90
N GLY A 426 -0.10 -25.41 -15.39
CA GLY A 426 -0.38 -25.22 -13.97
C GLY A 426 -0.74 -26.55 -13.29
N LEU A 427 -0.14 -26.83 -12.14
CA LEU A 427 -0.49 -27.98 -11.31
C LEU A 427 -0.98 -27.52 -9.95
N ASP A 428 -2.07 -28.11 -9.48
CA ASP A 428 -2.56 -27.93 -8.11
C ASP A 428 -3.26 -29.18 -7.62
N ILE A 429 -3.18 -29.47 -6.33
CA ILE A 429 -3.91 -30.59 -5.73
C ILE A 429 -5.41 -30.31 -5.61
N SER A 430 -5.81 -29.03 -5.63
CA SER A 430 -7.17 -28.56 -5.44
C SER A 430 -7.92 -28.40 -6.77
N PRO A 431 -8.99 -29.17 -7.04
CA PRO A 431 -9.81 -28.97 -8.24
C PRO A 431 -10.39 -27.55 -8.38
N PRO A 432 -10.86 -26.87 -7.30
CA PRO A 432 -11.24 -25.46 -7.37
C PRO A 432 -10.12 -24.53 -7.83
N ALA A 433 -8.87 -24.76 -7.40
CA ALA A 433 -7.72 -23.96 -7.80
C ALA A 433 -7.43 -24.09 -9.32
N VAL A 434 -7.41 -25.32 -9.84
CA VAL A 434 -7.25 -25.59 -11.28
C VAL A 434 -8.33 -24.89 -12.09
N LYS A 435 -9.59 -24.99 -11.66
CA LYS A 435 -10.70 -24.29 -12.31
C LYS A 435 -10.51 -22.77 -12.26
N ASN A 436 -10.12 -22.22 -11.12
CA ASN A 436 -9.88 -20.78 -10.95
C ASN A 436 -8.73 -20.28 -11.84
N THR A 437 -7.63 -21.04 -11.92
CA THR A 437 -6.51 -20.78 -12.84
C THR A 437 -7.01 -20.66 -14.29
N MET A 438 -7.80 -21.59 -14.77
CA MET A 438 -8.34 -21.56 -16.15
C MET A 438 -9.33 -20.41 -16.35
N THR A 439 -10.16 -20.10 -15.35
CA THR A 439 -11.07 -18.94 -15.38
C THR A 439 -10.27 -17.64 -15.52
N ASN A 440 -9.22 -17.47 -14.75
CA ASN A 440 -8.39 -16.26 -14.77
C ASN A 440 -7.52 -16.18 -16.04
N ALA A 441 -7.06 -17.31 -16.58
CA ALA A 441 -6.40 -17.35 -17.88
C ALA A 441 -7.34 -16.91 -19.01
N PHE A 442 -8.60 -17.34 -18.99
CA PHE A 442 -9.62 -16.91 -19.95
C PHE A 442 -9.91 -15.41 -19.83
N ARG A 443 -10.12 -14.90 -18.61
CA ARG A 443 -10.38 -13.48 -18.35
C ARG A 443 -9.22 -12.59 -18.81
N SER A 444 -8.00 -13.08 -18.67
CA SER A 444 -6.77 -12.38 -19.09
C SER A 444 -6.43 -12.55 -20.58
N GLY A 445 -7.24 -13.28 -21.35
CA GLY A 445 -7.05 -13.48 -22.80
C GLY A 445 -5.84 -14.33 -23.16
N VAL A 446 -5.41 -15.25 -22.27
CA VAL A 446 -4.22 -16.10 -22.47
C VAL A 446 -4.53 -17.60 -22.37
N ALA A 447 -5.80 -17.98 -22.38
CA ALA A 447 -6.22 -19.37 -22.23
C ALA A 447 -5.73 -20.30 -23.35
N ASP A 448 -5.38 -19.75 -24.51
CA ASP A 448 -4.85 -20.48 -25.67
C ASP A 448 -3.45 -21.09 -25.40
N ARG A 449 -2.72 -20.57 -24.44
CA ARG A 449 -1.37 -21.01 -24.06
C ARG A 449 -1.25 -21.50 -22.62
N VAL A 450 -2.39 -21.72 -21.94
CA VAL A 450 -2.43 -22.21 -20.57
C VAL A 450 -3.16 -23.54 -20.52
N SER A 451 -2.60 -24.48 -19.81
CA SER A 451 -3.30 -25.69 -19.36
C SER A 451 -3.12 -25.85 -17.85
N ALA A 452 -4.06 -26.49 -17.18
CA ALA A 452 -3.93 -26.79 -15.76
C ALA A 452 -4.52 -28.16 -15.44
N ALA A 453 -3.90 -28.86 -14.49
CA ALA A 453 -4.31 -30.20 -14.08
C ALA A 453 -4.37 -30.34 -12.56
N VAL A 454 -5.33 -31.16 -12.10
CA VAL A 454 -5.38 -31.58 -10.69
C VAL A 454 -4.32 -32.64 -10.48
N GLN A 455 -3.31 -32.32 -9.67
CA GLN A 455 -2.17 -33.20 -9.48
C GLN A 455 -1.61 -33.07 -8.06
N ASP A 456 -1.43 -34.20 -7.40
CA ASP A 456 -0.62 -34.28 -6.18
C ASP A 456 0.87 -34.31 -6.58
N LEU A 457 1.65 -33.42 -6.02
CA LEU A 457 3.06 -33.28 -6.34
C LEU A 457 3.89 -34.52 -5.94
N TYR A 458 3.53 -35.20 -4.85
CA TYR A 458 4.33 -36.32 -4.34
C TYR A 458 4.39 -37.54 -5.29
N PRO A 459 3.27 -38.06 -5.85
CA PRO A 459 3.31 -39.16 -6.82
C PRO A 459 3.52 -38.68 -8.26
N TRP A 460 3.59 -37.37 -8.50
CA TRP A 460 3.69 -36.87 -9.87
C TRP A 460 5.08 -37.14 -10.47
N VAL A 461 5.10 -37.61 -11.70
CA VAL A 461 6.30 -37.79 -12.51
C VAL A 461 6.17 -36.88 -13.73
N PRO A 462 7.14 -35.98 -13.97
CA PRO A 462 7.10 -35.12 -15.15
C PRO A 462 7.14 -35.93 -16.45
N GLU A 463 6.19 -35.68 -17.36
CA GLU A 463 6.19 -36.28 -18.68
C GLU A 463 7.10 -35.54 -19.66
N GLU A 464 7.45 -34.32 -19.33
CA GLU A 464 8.30 -33.41 -20.11
C GLU A 464 9.14 -32.51 -19.23
N ARG A 465 10.15 -31.87 -19.83
CA ARG A 465 10.99 -30.89 -19.15
C ARG A 465 10.58 -29.48 -19.49
N TYR A 466 10.72 -28.58 -18.54
CA TYR A 466 10.32 -27.17 -18.64
C TYR A 466 11.54 -26.25 -18.59
N ASP A 467 11.50 -25.18 -19.40
CA ASP A 467 12.56 -24.16 -19.41
C ASP A 467 12.48 -23.28 -18.16
N VAL A 468 11.26 -23.08 -17.64
CA VAL A 468 10.98 -22.31 -16.44
C VAL A 468 10.04 -23.08 -15.53
N ILE A 469 10.42 -23.21 -14.27
CA ILE A 469 9.54 -23.72 -13.21
C ILE A 469 9.34 -22.59 -12.21
N VAL A 470 8.09 -22.31 -11.83
CA VAL A 470 7.76 -21.41 -10.74
C VAL A 470 7.01 -22.15 -9.65
N ALA A 471 7.25 -21.77 -8.39
CA ALA A 471 6.55 -22.37 -7.27
C ALA A 471 6.45 -21.41 -6.09
N SER A 472 5.22 -21.26 -5.57
CA SER A 472 4.92 -20.55 -4.33
C SER A 472 4.12 -21.50 -3.43
N LEU A 473 4.81 -22.48 -2.86
CA LEU A 473 4.23 -23.60 -2.12
C LEU A 473 3.95 -23.26 -0.67
N TYR A 474 3.10 -24.08 -0.05
CA TYR A 474 2.84 -24.02 1.38
C TYR A 474 4.10 -24.43 2.17
N GLN A 475 4.47 -23.62 3.17
CA GLN A 475 5.74 -23.75 3.89
C GLN A 475 5.59 -23.53 5.42
N THR A 476 4.40 -23.70 5.97
CA THR A 476 4.21 -23.52 7.40
C THR A 476 4.44 -24.85 8.12
N PRO A 477 5.31 -24.92 9.14
CA PRO A 477 5.46 -26.09 9.99
C PRO A 477 4.14 -26.41 10.71
N VAL A 478 3.79 -27.69 10.77
CA VAL A 478 2.58 -28.17 11.44
C VAL A 478 2.92 -29.37 12.31
N ASP A 479 2.55 -29.33 13.59
CA ASP A 479 2.67 -30.49 14.46
C ASP A 479 1.62 -31.54 14.06
N PRO A 480 2.04 -32.71 13.54
CA PRO A 480 1.12 -33.74 13.11
C PRO A 480 0.36 -34.43 14.25
N PHE A 481 0.75 -34.17 15.50
CA PHE A 481 0.13 -34.75 16.70
C PHE A 481 -0.90 -33.82 17.35
N GLU A 482 -0.99 -32.56 16.89
CA GLU A 482 -2.03 -31.65 17.32
C GLU A 482 -3.31 -31.80 16.46
N PRO A 483 -4.50 -31.49 16.99
CA PRO A 483 -5.73 -31.56 16.22
C PRO A 483 -5.65 -30.63 15.01
N VAL A 484 -5.66 -31.21 13.81
CA VAL A 484 -5.56 -30.43 12.57
C VAL A 484 -6.94 -29.82 12.27
N VAL A 485 -7.02 -28.51 12.28
CA VAL A 485 -8.25 -27.76 11.99
C VAL A 485 -8.42 -27.48 10.48
N SER A 486 -7.43 -27.80 9.64
CA SER A 486 -7.43 -27.46 8.21
C SER A 486 -6.87 -28.57 7.31
N HIS A 487 -7.17 -28.49 6.00
CA HIS A 487 -6.63 -29.36 4.95
C HIS A 487 -5.14 -29.09 4.63
N ARG A 488 -4.36 -28.60 5.61
CA ARG A 488 -2.94 -28.31 5.45
C ARG A 488 -2.12 -29.57 5.39
N PRO A 489 -1.04 -29.62 4.58
CA PRO A 489 -0.11 -30.73 4.60
C PRO A 489 0.46 -30.92 6.01
N LEU A 490 0.45 -32.15 6.51
CA LEU A 490 1.10 -32.51 7.77
C LEU A 490 2.61 -32.55 7.55
N ASP A 491 3.27 -31.45 7.86
CA ASP A 491 4.71 -31.27 7.63
C ASP A 491 5.34 -30.61 8.87
N TYR A 492 5.93 -31.44 9.70
CA TYR A 492 6.57 -30.99 10.94
C TYR A 492 7.59 -29.85 10.71
N TRP A 493 8.33 -29.91 9.60
CA TRP A 493 9.39 -28.94 9.26
C TRP A 493 8.89 -27.80 8.33
N GLY A 494 7.71 -27.91 7.76
CA GLY A 494 7.20 -26.99 6.77
C GLY A 494 7.93 -27.00 5.42
N ARG A 495 8.82 -27.97 5.18
CA ARG A 495 9.69 -28.01 4.01
C ARG A 495 9.44 -29.18 3.05
N GLY A 496 8.54 -30.07 3.38
CA GLY A 496 8.36 -31.33 2.62
C GLY A 496 8.10 -31.09 1.13
N LEU A 497 7.20 -30.15 0.80
CA LEU A 497 6.90 -29.80 -0.58
C LEU A 497 8.10 -29.15 -1.30
N VAL A 498 8.81 -28.23 -0.63
CA VAL A 498 9.99 -27.56 -1.19
C VAL A 498 11.12 -28.56 -1.40
N ASP A 499 11.42 -29.39 -0.41
CA ASP A 499 12.43 -30.45 -0.53
C ASP A 499 12.10 -31.47 -1.61
N HIS A 500 10.82 -31.81 -1.77
CA HIS A 500 10.37 -32.71 -2.82
C HIS A 500 10.54 -32.07 -4.22
N LEU A 501 10.10 -30.83 -4.37
CA LEU A 501 10.31 -30.06 -5.62
C LEU A 501 11.80 -30.03 -6.00
N MET A 502 12.70 -29.69 -5.04
CA MET A 502 14.13 -29.66 -5.34
C MET A 502 14.66 -30.99 -5.87
N ARG A 503 14.19 -32.13 -5.30
CA ARG A 503 14.59 -33.47 -5.76
C ARG A 503 14.03 -33.82 -7.14
N MET A 504 12.95 -33.19 -7.55
CA MET A 504 12.34 -33.39 -8.88
C MET A 504 13.00 -32.56 -9.99
N LEU A 505 13.72 -31.50 -9.64
CA LEU A 505 14.32 -30.61 -10.66
C LEU A 505 15.14 -31.38 -11.72
N PRO A 506 15.94 -32.42 -11.42
CA PRO A 506 16.66 -33.16 -12.44
C PRO A 506 15.79 -33.81 -13.51
N GLU A 507 14.54 -34.13 -13.18
CA GLU A 507 13.59 -34.76 -14.10
C GLU A 507 12.68 -33.74 -14.78
N ALA A 508 12.34 -32.65 -14.08
CA ALA A 508 11.36 -31.64 -14.52
C ALA A 508 11.99 -30.45 -15.24
N LEU A 509 13.22 -30.05 -14.91
CA LEU A 509 13.87 -28.87 -15.45
C LEU A 509 14.71 -29.21 -16.68
N ALA A 510 14.62 -28.41 -17.73
CA ALA A 510 15.50 -28.53 -18.90
C ALA A 510 16.95 -28.20 -18.52
N ASP A 511 17.93 -28.66 -19.35
CA ASP A 511 19.35 -28.55 -19.02
C ASP A 511 19.81 -27.11 -18.78
N ASP A 512 19.28 -26.13 -19.54
CA ASP A 512 19.51 -24.68 -19.38
C ASP A 512 18.34 -23.97 -18.67
N GLY A 513 17.46 -24.73 -18.03
CA GLY A 513 16.24 -24.23 -17.38
C GLY A 513 16.53 -23.51 -16.06
N THR A 514 15.57 -22.74 -15.59
CA THR A 514 15.64 -22.02 -14.32
C THR A 514 14.37 -22.24 -13.50
N ALA A 515 14.55 -22.59 -12.21
CA ALA A 515 13.44 -22.65 -11.26
C ALA A 515 13.42 -21.40 -10.36
N TYR A 516 12.26 -20.77 -10.26
CA TYR A 516 12.00 -19.64 -9.36
C TYR A 516 11.08 -20.10 -8.23
N VAL A 517 11.64 -20.22 -7.05
CA VAL A 517 10.93 -20.79 -5.90
C VAL A 517 10.89 -19.76 -4.78
N MET A 518 9.68 -19.44 -4.33
CA MET A 518 9.50 -18.66 -3.12
C MET A 518 9.83 -19.54 -1.91
N GLN A 519 10.68 -19.04 -1.04
CA GLN A 519 11.03 -19.72 0.19
C GLN A 519 10.94 -18.76 1.38
N LEU A 520 10.33 -19.24 2.46
CA LEU A 520 10.30 -18.54 3.73
C LEU A 520 11.59 -18.86 4.53
N SER A 521 12.13 -17.85 5.21
CA SER A 521 13.32 -18.02 6.06
C SER A 521 13.11 -19.03 7.20
N ILE A 522 11.88 -19.14 7.70
CA ILE A 522 11.50 -20.07 8.79
C ILE A 522 11.80 -21.54 8.49
N ILE A 523 11.90 -21.92 7.21
CA ILE A 523 12.24 -23.31 6.84
C ILE A 523 13.73 -23.53 6.58
N GLY A 524 14.58 -22.53 6.75
CA GLY A 524 16.04 -22.61 6.68
C GLY A 524 16.63 -22.61 5.26
N GLU A 525 17.27 -21.52 4.87
CA GLU A 525 17.91 -21.33 3.56
C GLU A 525 19.09 -22.28 3.36
N ARG A 526 19.94 -22.44 4.36
CA ARG A 526 21.16 -23.29 4.31
C ARG A 526 20.85 -24.71 3.87
N ARG A 527 19.76 -25.29 4.39
CA ARG A 527 19.37 -26.66 4.06
C ARG A 527 18.94 -26.81 2.60
N THR A 528 18.26 -25.81 2.06
CA THR A 528 17.88 -25.77 0.63
C THR A 528 19.11 -25.66 -0.25
N THR A 529 20.01 -24.74 0.05
CA THR A 529 21.28 -24.58 -0.69
C THR A 529 22.10 -25.87 -0.69
N GLN A 530 22.27 -26.50 0.47
CA GLN A 530 22.99 -27.78 0.58
C GLN A 530 22.32 -28.91 -0.23
N LEU A 531 20.99 -28.93 -0.30
CA LEU A 531 20.28 -29.93 -1.11
C LEU A 531 20.51 -29.68 -2.60
N LEU A 532 20.40 -28.43 -3.04
CA LEU A 532 20.64 -28.04 -4.43
C LEU A 532 22.10 -28.30 -4.86
N ASP A 533 23.08 -27.97 -4.02
CA ASP A 533 24.50 -28.26 -4.27
C ASP A 533 24.74 -29.75 -4.51
N ARG A 534 24.12 -30.64 -3.70
CA ARG A 534 24.22 -32.09 -3.87
C ARG A 534 23.59 -32.59 -5.17
N LEU A 535 22.58 -31.87 -5.69
CA LEU A 535 21.92 -32.16 -6.94
C LEU A 535 22.62 -31.52 -8.15
N GLY A 536 23.68 -30.74 -7.91
CA GLY A 536 24.47 -30.06 -8.95
C GLY A 536 23.86 -28.74 -9.43
N TYR A 537 22.93 -28.15 -8.69
CA TYR A 537 22.32 -26.86 -9.01
C TYR A 537 22.98 -25.70 -8.28
N GLN A 538 23.07 -24.57 -8.98
CA GLN A 538 23.46 -23.30 -8.36
C GLN A 538 22.20 -22.54 -7.94
N ALA A 539 22.15 -22.10 -6.69
CA ALA A 539 21.07 -21.28 -6.15
C ALA A 539 21.55 -19.86 -5.86
N ARG A 540 20.70 -18.89 -6.11
CA ARG A 540 20.91 -17.51 -5.69
C ARG A 540 19.60 -16.86 -5.29
N VAL A 541 19.63 -16.00 -4.30
CA VAL A 541 18.50 -15.13 -3.97
C VAL A 541 18.44 -14.00 -5.02
N VAL A 542 17.31 -13.88 -5.69
CA VAL A 542 17.10 -12.89 -6.78
C VAL A 542 16.19 -11.73 -6.36
N ASP A 543 15.39 -11.94 -5.33
CA ASP A 543 14.56 -10.91 -4.68
C ASP A 543 14.28 -11.35 -3.24
N PHE A 544 13.99 -10.41 -2.35
CA PHE A 544 13.58 -10.71 -0.99
C PHE A 544 12.62 -9.66 -0.47
N GLY A 545 11.81 -10.02 0.49
CA GLY A 545 10.89 -9.12 1.17
C GLY A 545 10.69 -9.53 2.62
N LEU A 546 10.42 -8.57 3.47
CA LEU A 546 9.99 -8.81 4.83
C LEU A 546 8.47 -8.97 4.83
N SER A 547 7.99 -10.01 5.47
CA SER A 547 6.57 -10.22 5.70
C SER A 547 6.33 -10.46 7.17
N GLU A 548 5.26 -9.88 7.67
CA GLU A 548 4.80 -10.12 9.04
C GLU A 548 4.15 -11.48 9.16
N PHE A 549 4.10 -11.99 10.38
CA PHE A 549 3.34 -13.18 10.67
C PHE A 549 1.85 -12.88 10.53
N THR A 550 1.25 -13.45 9.49
CA THR A 550 -0.20 -13.49 9.32
C THR A 550 -0.84 -14.41 10.38
N GLU A 551 -2.16 -14.42 10.45
CA GLU A 551 -2.90 -15.33 11.33
C GLU A 551 -2.42 -16.78 11.17
N LEU A 552 -2.21 -17.22 9.93
CA LEU A 552 -1.67 -18.55 9.60
C LEU A 552 -0.34 -18.86 10.32
N PHE A 553 0.60 -17.90 10.32
CA PHE A 553 1.89 -18.06 10.98
C PHE A 553 1.78 -17.91 12.50
N ASN A 554 0.87 -17.06 12.97
CA ASN A 554 0.63 -16.91 14.41
C ASN A 554 0.03 -18.17 15.02
N GLU A 555 -0.87 -18.87 14.31
CA GLU A 555 -1.39 -20.18 14.71
C GLU A 555 -0.29 -21.25 14.80
N ALA A 556 0.72 -21.17 13.95
CA ALA A 556 1.84 -22.10 13.92
C ALA A 556 3.07 -21.62 14.71
N ARG A 557 2.98 -20.50 15.44
CA ARG A 557 4.12 -19.83 16.09
C ARG A 557 4.97 -20.74 16.96
N ASP A 558 4.34 -21.55 17.81
CA ASP A 558 5.05 -22.45 18.71
C ASP A 558 5.78 -23.57 17.94
N GLN A 559 5.17 -24.06 16.88
CA GLN A 559 5.79 -25.04 16.01
C GLN A 559 6.94 -24.44 15.19
N ILE A 560 6.77 -23.21 14.71
CA ILE A 560 7.84 -22.45 14.03
C ILE A 560 9.03 -22.31 14.98
N ALA A 561 8.83 -21.87 16.21
CA ALA A 561 9.89 -21.72 17.21
C ALA A 561 10.61 -23.05 17.49
N ARG A 562 9.88 -24.15 17.63
CA ARG A 562 10.49 -25.49 17.79
C ARG A 562 11.35 -25.88 16.59
N VAL A 563 10.88 -25.62 15.37
CA VAL A 563 11.62 -25.94 14.15
C VAL A 563 12.87 -25.09 14.02
N GLU A 564 12.82 -23.81 14.39
CA GLU A 564 13.95 -22.90 14.40
C GLU A 564 15.04 -23.34 15.37
N GLU A 565 14.68 -23.71 16.61
CA GLU A 565 15.62 -24.25 17.60
C GLU A 565 16.34 -25.51 17.12
N LEU A 566 15.66 -26.36 16.34
CA LEU A 566 16.18 -27.64 15.88
C LEU A 566 16.93 -27.57 14.54
N SER A 567 16.72 -26.51 13.75
CA SER A 567 17.18 -26.49 12.35
C SER A 567 18.29 -25.49 12.05
N ASP A 568 18.84 -24.78 13.03
CA ASP A 568 19.73 -23.62 12.80
C ASP A 568 19.11 -22.60 11.79
N ALA A 569 17.80 -22.47 11.78
CA ALA A 569 17.12 -21.51 10.93
C ALA A 569 17.47 -20.08 11.37
N TYR A 570 17.60 -19.16 10.41
CA TYR A 570 17.89 -17.77 10.73
C TYR A 570 16.61 -16.97 10.87
N HIS A 571 16.55 -16.19 11.94
CA HIS A 571 15.70 -15.02 12.01
C HIS A 571 16.44 -13.86 11.34
N LEU A 572 15.82 -13.24 10.37
CA LEU A 572 16.22 -11.93 9.87
C LEU A 572 15.37 -10.86 10.53
#